data_4e07d0fbca7ea7d77ed8535bec87a1a9
#
_entry.id   4e07d0fbca7ea7d77ed8535bec87a1a9
#
_cell.length_a   1.000
_cell.length_b   1.000
_cell.length_c   1.000
_cell.angle_alpha   90.00
_cell.angle_beta   90.00
_cell.angle_gamma   90.00
#
_symmetry.space_group_name_H-M   'P 1'
#
loop_
_entity.id
_entity.type
_entity.pdbx_description
1 polymer ?
#
loop_
_entity_poly.entity_id
_entity_poly.type
_entity_poly.pdbx_seq_one_letter_code
_entity_poly.pdbx_strand_id
1 'polypeptide(L)'
;KINPSVSPGMEAIINKSLVYNPGERFLSAAAMKEVLIALQRGQAVAVQPATPAISGGSVTSILPGQIAPPVGATSTLSIQSAPTGQETGLLTSTYFGITPLWVFRCEDEIRSQPLPVGKFVYVSVYDNNLYALSRADGKFAWKYASEGGFAASPVHEGGNVYIGSEDGKLYALTGETGRPLWSYQTGESVRCTARVAQGHIFVGSDDRFLHAISMHGGKRAWTYETPAPIRSRPYVLDKEARVFFGCEAGEFFCLDFGGNMKWRHRSKRAITSSPNFVDGLVIFGSADYNVYALEASSGWTVWKQRTGKPVVSSPAVSEKAAYIGSADGNLYALDLRSGKILWKFETGDQIASSPAIYKNAIYFGSVDGFVYCIEMKDGKLRWKFKTEGAVISSPTVVDDVVYIGSTDHNLYALTA
;
A
#
# COMPACT_ATOMS: atom_id res chain seq x y z
N LYS A 1 8.41 12.52 -32.76
CA LYS A 1 8.36 13.94 -33.20
C LYS A 1 7.57 14.69 -32.13
N ILE A 2 8.20 15.67 -31.48
CA ILE A 2 7.57 16.52 -30.45
C ILE A 2 6.66 17.54 -31.16
N ASN A 3 5.53 17.82 -30.56
CA ASN A 3 4.54 18.76 -31.11
C ASN A 3 5.17 20.16 -31.23
N PRO A 4 5.19 20.79 -32.42
CA PRO A 4 5.84 22.08 -32.65
C PRO A 4 5.20 23.28 -31.87
N SER A 5 4.07 23.07 -31.18
CA SER A 5 3.44 24.05 -30.29
C SER A 5 4.01 24.08 -28.86
N VAL A 6 4.96 23.22 -28.52
CA VAL A 6 5.58 23.19 -27.18
C VAL A 6 6.76 24.17 -27.17
N SER A 7 6.81 25.10 -26.18
CA SER A 7 7.90 26.04 -26.05
C SER A 7 9.21 25.33 -25.72
N PRO A 8 10.40 25.87 -26.14
CA PRO A 8 11.71 25.26 -25.85
C PRO A 8 11.95 25.02 -24.35
N GLY A 9 11.44 25.90 -23.50
CA GLY A 9 11.54 25.73 -22.04
C GLY A 9 10.71 24.56 -21.50
N MET A 10 9.53 24.33 -22.04
CA MET A 10 8.69 23.20 -21.68
C MET A 10 9.30 21.89 -22.19
N GLU A 11 9.87 21.90 -23.37
CA GLU A 11 10.61 20.76 -23.92
C GLU A 11 11.81 20.35 -23.04
N ALA A 12 12.58 21.32 -22.52
CA ALA A 12 13.67 21.07 -21.60
C ALA A 12 13.22 20.43 -20.28
N ILE A 13 12.06 20.87 -19.74
CA ILE A 13 11.45 20.26 -18.53
C ILE A 13 11.03 18.83 -18.78
N ILE A 14 10.34 18.58 -19.91
CA ILE A 14 9.88 17.22 -20.29
C ILE A 14 11.09 16.30 -20.46
N ASN A 15 12.11 16.73 -21.20
CA ASN A 15 13.31 15.93 -21.41
C ASN A 15 14.01 15.61 -20.09
N LYS A 16 14.16 16.57 -19.17
CA LYS A 16 14.77 16.33 -17.84
C LYS A 16 13.93 15.37 -16.97
N SER A 17 12.62 15.38 -17.12
CA SER A 17 11.72 14.46 -16.40
C SER A 17 11.79 13.04 -16.91
N LEU A 18 12.12 12.85 -18.21
CA LEU A 18 12.14 11.56 -18.90
C LEU A 18 13.54 10.92 -18.97
N VAL A 19 14.58 11.55 -18.44
CA VAL A 19 15.94 10.98 -18.43
C VAL A 19 15.91 9.63 -17.70
N TYR A 20 16.58 8.62 -18.29
CA TYR A 20 16.63 7.27 -17.75
C TYR A 20 17.36 7.20 -16.40
N ASN A 21 18.44 7.99 -16.23
CA ASN A 21 19.22 8.04 -14.98
C ASN A 21 18.49 8.88 -13.91
N PRO A 22 18.07 8.31 -12.76
CA PRO A 22 17.37 9.03 -11.69
C PRO A 22 18.12 10.25 -11.14
N GLY A 23 19.46 10.21 -11.09
CA GLY A 23 20.30 11.31 -10.62
C GLY A 23 20.31 12.55 -11.52
N GLU A 24 19.82 12.43 -12.74
CA GLU A 24 19.75 13.53 -13.74
C GLU A 24 18.36 14.14 -13.83
N ARG A 25 17.37 13.59 -13.11
CA ARG A 25 15.99 14.11 -13.05
C ARG A 25 15.89 15.28 -12.07
N PHE A 26 14.70 15.87 -11.98
CA PHE A 26 14.38 16.79 -10.89
C PHE A 26 14.45 16.07 -9.54
N LEU A 27 15.11 16.68 -8.55
CA LEU A 27 15.26 16.12 -7.21
C LEU A 27 13.94 15.93 -6.46
N SER A 28 12.89 16.66 -6.85
CA SER A 28 11.54 16.53 -6.29
C SER A 28 10.48 17.11 -7.23
N ALA A 29 9.22 16.72 -7.03
CA ALA A 29 8.08 17.34 -7.69
C ALA A 29 7.95 18.85 -7.37
N ALA A 30 8.37 19.28 -6.18
CA ALA A 30 8.41 20.67 -5.79
C ALA A 30 9.43 21.46 -6.65
N ALA A 31 10.63 20.94 -6.89
CA ALA A 31 11.63 21.56 -7.74
C ALA A 31 11.15 21.68 -9.19
N MET A 32 10.46 20.66 -9.71
CA MET A 32 9.84 20.74 -11.05
C MET A 32 8.74 21.80 -11.11
N LYS A 33 7.90 21.90 -10.07
CA LYS A 33 6.82 22.89 -9.96
C LYS A 33 7.35 24.32 -9.96
N GLU A 34 8.44 24.62 -9.25
CA GLU A 34 9.06 25.95 -9.24
C GLU A 34 9.56 26.35 -10.62
N VAL A 35 10.20 25.43 -11.36
CA VAL A 35 10.67 25.65 -12.73
C VAL A 35 9.50 25.91 -13.68
N LEU A 36 8.37 25.19 -13.54
CA LEU A 36 7.15 25.43 -14.32
C LEU A 36 6.53 26.78 -14.02
N ILE A 37 6.49 27.22 -12.76
CA ILE A 37 5.97 28.54 -12.36
C ILE A 37 6.86 29.66 -12.92
N ALA A 38 8.17 29.51 -12.87
CA ALA A 38 9.11 30.48 -13.45
C ALA A 38 8.93 30.64 -14.97
N LEU A 39 8.73 29.52 -15.67
CA LEU A 39 8.45 29.49 -17.11
C LEU A 39 7.11 30.19 -17.45
N GLN A 40 6.10 29.96 -16.65
CA GLN A 40 4.77 30.60 -16.82
C GLN A 40 4.83 32.12 -16.61
N ARG A 41 5.80 32.61 -15.80
CA ARG A 41 6.05 34.05 -15.58
C ARG A 41 6.97 34.66 -16.61
N GLY A 42 7.37 33.94 -17.68
CA GLY A 42 8.23 34.44 -18.75
C GLY A 42 9.70 34.60 -18.34
N GLN A 43 10.12 33.99 -17.23
CA GLN A 43 11.52 34.02 -16.78
C GLN A 43 12.33 32.97 -17.53
N ALA A 44 13.54 33.33 -17.98
CA ALA A 44 14.47 32.37 -18.59
C ALA A 44 14.96 31.39 -17.51
N VAL A 45 14.61 30.11 -17.67
CA VAL A 45 15.02 29.06 -16.74
C VAL A 45 16.18 28.27 -17.36
N ALA A 46 17.38 28.41 -16.79
CA ALA A 46 18.51 27.58 -17.14
C ALA A 46 18.35 26.19 -16.46
N VAL A 47 17.89 25.20 -17.21
CA VAL A 47 17.91 23.81 -16.80
C VAL A 47 19.30 23.25 -17.05
N GLN A 48 20.20 23.40 -16.07
CA GLN A 48 21.57 22.85 -16.19
C GLN A 48 21.54 21.33 -16.24
N PRO A 49 22.26 20.68 -17.17
CA PRO A 49 22.55 19.26 -17.10
C PRO A 49 23.51 19.01 -15.93
N ALA A 50 23.27 17.95 -15.16
CA ALA A 50 24.20 17.51 -14.12
C ALA A 50 25.47 17.01 -14.78
N THR A 51 26.61 17.70 -14.53
CA THR A 51 27.94 17.29 -14.99
C THR A 51 28.47 16.16 -14.08
N PRO A 52 29.05 15.09 -14.64
CA PRO A 52 29.66 14.05 -13.82
C PRO A 52 30.96 14.59 -13.23
N ALA A 53 31.16 14.37 -11.94
CA ALA A 53 32.39 14.67 -11.24
C ALA A 53 33.52 13.74 -11.74
N ILE A 54 34.48 14.25 -12.49
CA ILE A 54 35.77 13.60 -12.75
C ILE A 54 36.81 14.26 -11.85
N SER A 55 37.42 13.43 -11.03
CA SER A 55 38.55 13.79 -10.16
C SER A 55 39.84 14.05 -10.97
N GLY A 56 40.55 15.08 -10.61
CA GLY A 56 42.00 15.14 -10.80
C GLY A 56 42.53 16.37 -11.52
N GLY A 57 43.38 17.15 -10.83
CA GLY A 57 44.46 17.92 -11.41
C GLY A 57 44.36 19.44 -11.35
N SER A 58 45.10 20.00 -10.43
CA SER A 58 45.49 21.41 -10.30
C SER A 58 46.03 22.05 -11.58
N VAL A 59 45.65 23.29 -11.86
CA VAL A 59 46.63 24.36 -12.30
C VAL A 59 46.04 25.75 -12.04
N THR A 60 46.86 26.59 -11.45
CA THR A 60 46.83 28.02 -11.15
C THR A 60 46.61 28.93 -12.36
N SER A 61 45.84 30.05 -12.23
CA SER A 61 46.36 31.43 -12.44
C SER A 61 45.27 32.52 -12.41
N ILE A 62 45.41 33.46 -11.50
CA ILE A 62 45.49 34.94 -11.56
C ILE A 62 44.26 35.76 -12.03
N LEU A 63 43.64 36.39 -11.06
CA LEU A 63 43.05 37.72 -10.74
C LEU A 63 42.98 38.83 -11.84
N PRO A 64 42.27 40.01 -11.68
CA PRO A 64 41.87 40.69 -10.43
C PRO A 64 40.51 41.44 -10.43
N GLY A 65 40.07 41.91 -9.19
CA GLY A 65 39.14 43.02 -9.07
C GLY A 65 38.32 43.02 -7.77
N GLN A 66 38.94 43.54 -6.72
CA GLN A 66 38.47 43.96 -5.37
C GLN A 66 37.04 44.51 -5.23
N ILE A 67 36.38 44.26 -4.11
CA ILE A 67 36.28 45.11 -2.91
C ILE A 67 35.62 44.29 -1.77
N ALA A 68 36.23 44.32 -0.56
CA ALA A 68 35.72 43.82 0.74
C ALA A 68 35.55 45.01 1.70
N PRO A 69 35.25 44.81 3.03
CA PRO A 69 34.29 43.99 3.80
C PRO A 69 33.42 44.86 4.76
N PRO A 70 32.79 44.43 5.87
CA PRO A 70 33.41 43.91 7.09
C PRO A 70 32.71 42.78 7.90
N VAL A 71 33.55 41.96 8.44
CA VAL A 71 33.70 41.32 9.77
C VAL A 71 32.46 41.04 10.65
N GLY A 72 32.37 39.78 11.08
CA GLY A 72 31.66 39.39 12.30
C GLY A 72 31.41 37.88 12.45
N ALA A 73 32.24 37.25 13.31
CA ALA A 73 32.03 35.99 14.05
C ALA A 73 32.18 34.63 13.32
N THR A 74 33.34 34.05 13.57
CA THR A 74 33.76 32.66 13.44
C THR A 74 32.89 31.70 14.24
N SER A 75 32.40 30.63 13.59
CA SER A 75 32.33 29.31 14.21
C SER A 75 32.60 28.26 13.14
N THR A 76 33.76 27.66 13.24
CA THR A 76 34.22 26.48 12.50
C THR A 76 33.34 25.29 12.83
N LEU A 77 32.61 24.78 11.84
CA LEU A 77 32.06 23.44 11.88
C LEU A 77 32.79 22.58 10.86
N SER A 78 33.67 21.76 11.38
CA SER A 78 34.34 20.68 10.66
C SER A 78 33.31 19.64 10.24
N ILE A 79 33.15 19.49 8.92
CA ILE A 79 32.34 18.39 8.35
C ILE A 79 33.24 17.13 8.39
N GLN A 80 33.02 16.29 9.37
CA GLN A 80 33.43 14.89 9.34
C GLN A 80 32.43 14.09 8.55
N SER A 81 32.90 13.40 7.53
CA SER A 81 32.14 12.39 6.79
C SER A 81 31.67 11.27 7.74
N ALA A 82 30.37 11.14 7.91
CA ALA A 82 29.77 10.04 8.66
C ALA A 82 29.67 8.77 7.81
N PRO A 83 29.91 7.60 8.39
CA PRO A 83 29.74 6.32 7.72
C PRO A 83 28.26 5.99 7.55
N THR A 84 27.92 5.38 6.42
CA THR A 84 26.62 4.75 6.14
C THR A 84 26.37 3.63 7.14
N GLY A 85 25.52 3.87 8.12
CA GLY A 85 25.10 2.89 9.12
C GLY A 85 23.99 3.46 9.97
N GLN A 86 22.80 2.93 9.81
CA GLN A 86 21.67 2.89 10.73
C GLN A 86 21.68 3.91 11.88
N GLU A 87 21.05 5.06 11.69
CA GLU A 87 20.56 5.82 12.83
C GLU A 87 19.11 5.42 13.11
N THR A 88 18.93 4.63 14.18
CA THR A 88 17.66 4.50 14.89
C THR A 88 17.40 5.84 15.60
N GLY A 89 16.97 6.85 14.83
CA GLY A 89 16.47 8.10 15.39
C GLY A 89 15.17 7.84 16.12
N LEU A 90 15.17 7.92 17.43
CA LEU A 90 13.95 7.98 18.25
C LEU A 90 13.15 9.23 17.84
N LEU A 91 12.17 9.05 16.95
CA LEU A 91 11.17 10.05 16.65
C LEU A 91 10.22 10.14 17.84
N THR A 92 10.44 11.10 18.73
CA THR A 92 9.54 11.42 19.85
C THR A 92 8.35 12.23 19.33
N SER A 93 7.39 11.56 18.74
CA SER A 93 6.05 12.11 18.51
C SER A 93 5.11 11.58 19.60
N THR A 94 5.14 12.21 20.75
CA THR A 94 4.29 11.87 21.89
C THR A 94 2.88 12.45 21.73
N TYR A 95 2.02 11.70 21.01
CA TYR A 95 0.58 11.87 21.16
C TYR A 95 0.03 10.66 21.90
N PHE A 96 -0.50 10.86 23.12
CA PHE A 96 -1.06 9.82 24.01
C PHE A 96 -0.08 8.73 24.51
N GLY A 97 1.21 9.01 24.61
CA GLY A 97 2.15 8.11 25.27
C GLY A 97 2.56 6.85 24.48
N ILE A 98 2.18 6.72 23.22
CA ILE A 98 2.60 5.60 22.36
C ILE A 98 3.90 5.95 21.67
N THR A 99 4.94 5.14 21.92
CA THR A 99 6.22 5.20 21.21
C THR A 99 6.37 3.92 20.38
N PRO A 100 6.94 4.01 19.15
CA PRO A 100 7.23 2.83 18.37
C PRO A 100 8.21 1.89 19.10
N LEU A 101 7.98 0.59 19.03
CA LEU A 101 8.95 -0.42 19.45
C LEU A 101 10.19 -0.35 18.57
N TRP A 102 9.95 -0.17 17.26
CA TRP A 102 10.97 0.11 16.26
C TRP A 102 10.33 0.74 15.02
N VAL A 103 11.14 1.40 14.22
CA VAL A 103 10.77 1.99 12.94
C VAL A 103 11.79 1.57 11.89
N PHE A 104 11.35 1.21 10.69
CA PHE A 104 12.22 0.96 9.55
C PHE A 104 11.84 1.89 8.41
N ARG A 105 12.81 2.63 7.89
CA ARG A 105 12.62 3.53 6.75
C ARG A 105 12.92 2.81 5.44
N CYS A 106 11.93 2.79 4.54
CA CYS A 106 12.06 2.33 3.16
C CYS A 106 12.45 3.48 2.23
N GLU A 107 12.72 3.16 0.97
CA GLU A 107 13.10 4.15 -0.05
C GLU A 107 11.88 4.90 -0.62
N ASP A 108 10.65 4.31 -0.53
CA ASP A 108 9.41 4.90 -1.02
C ASP A 108 8.22 4.56 -0.10
N GLU A 109 7.01 4.99 -0.49
CA GLU A 109 5.76 4.84 0.26
C GLU A 109 5.38 3.38 0.53
N ILE A 110 4.84 3.13 1.73
CA ILE A 110 4.30 1.84 2.13
C ILE A 110 2.78 1.91 2.16
N ARG A 111 2.15 1.32 1.15
CA ARG A 111 0.68 1.23 1.05
C ARG A 111 0.15 -0.17 1.31
N SER A 112 1.00 -1.16 1.22
CA SER A 112 0.67 -2.56 1.44
C SER A 112 0.40 -2.87 2.91
N GLN A 113 -0.32 -3.95 3.17
CA GLN A 113 -0.47 -4.52 4.50
C GLN A 113 0.80 -5.32 4.86
N PRO A 114 1.51 -4.97 5.96
CA PRO A 114 2.66 -5.74 6.43
C PRO A 114 2.24 -7.15 6.86
N LEU A 115 3.10 -8.13 6.57
CA LEU A 115 2.86 -9.54 6.87
C LEU A 115 3.88 -10.07 7.89
N PRO A 116 3.58 -10.04 9.20
CA PRO A 116 4.42 -10.68 10.23
C PRO A 116 4.21 -12.19 10.23
N VAL A 117 5.28 -12.97 9.98
CA VAL A 117 5.27 -14.43 10.01
C VAL A 117 6.59 -14.95 10.59
N GLY A 118 6.51 -15.78 11.62
CA GLY A 118 7.67 -16.33 12.30
C GLY A 118 8.58 -15.22 12.84
N LYS A 119 9.84 -15.21 12.41
CA LYS A 119 10.83 -14.19 12.81
C LYS A 119 10.86 -12.95 11.92
N PHE A 120 10.07 -12.91 10.82
CA PHE A 120 10.10 -11.84 9.85
C PHE A 120 8.79 -11.03 9.80
N VAL A 121 8.92 -9.78 9.36
CA VAL A 121 7.83 -8.97 8.79
C VAL A 121 8.17 -8.72 7.33
N TYR A 122 7.27 -9.15 6.43
CA TYR A 122 7.39 -8.86 5.01
C TYR A 122 6.57 -7.62 4.69
N VAL A 123 7.15 -6.71 3.91
CA VAL A 123 6.46 -5.49 3.45
C VAL A 123 6.84 -5.17 2.02
N SER A 124 5.86 -4.93 1.18
CA SER A 124 6.03 -4.48 -0.20
C SER A 124 5.96 -2.96 -0.27
N VAL A 125 6.82 -2.38 -1.09
CA VAL A 125 7.05 -0.94 -1.17
C VAL A 125 6.99 -0.49 -2.63
N TYR A 126 6.63 0.75 -2.88
CA TYR A 126 6.55 1.31 -4.23
C TYR A 126 7.92 1.52 -4.89
N ASP A 127 9.02 1.35 -4.17
CA ASP A 127 10.40 1.30 -4.69
C ASP A 127 10.76 0.01 -5.45
N ASN A 128 9.75 -0.77 -5.84
CA ASN A 128 9.86 -2.07 -6.51
C ASN A 128 10.48 -3.19 -5.66
N ASN A 129 10.56 -3.03 -4.34
CA ASN A 129 11.14 -4.02 -3.45
C ASN A 129 10.10 -4.66 -2.51
N LEU A 130 10.26 -5.96 -2.30
CA LEU A 130 9.71 -6.68 -1.15
C LEU A 130 10.81 -6.81 -0.11
N TYR A 131 10.59 -6.26 1.07
CA TYR A 131 11.51 -6.34 2.21
C TYR A 131 11.10 -7.43 3.18
N ALA A 132 12.08 -8.12 3.75
CA ALA A 132 11.93 -8.90 4.96
C ALA A 132 12.77 -8.29 6.07
N LEU A 133 12.12 -7.97 7.18
CA LEU A 133 12.74 -7.36 8.36
C LEU A 133 12.60 -8.29 9.54
N SER A 134 13.55 -8.23 10.47
CA SER A 134 13.44 -8.92 11.75
C SER A 134 12.23 -8.40 12.54
N ARG A 135 11.36 -9.28 12.94
CA ARG A 135 10.17 -8.94 13.71
C ARG A 135 10.51 -8.39 15.10
N ALA A 136 11.64 -8.81 15.67
CA ALA A 136 12.03 -8.43 17.01
C ALA A 136 12.51 -6.97 17.12
N ASP A 137 13.25 -6.49 16.13
CA ASP A 137 13.95 -5.22 16.21
C ASP A 137 13.94 -4.40 14.91
N GLY A 138 13.18 -4.82 13.90
CA GLY A 138 13.05 -4.12 12.62
C GLY A 138 14.29 -4.16 11.73
N LYS A 139 15.35 -4.92 12.09
CA LYS A 139 16.56 -4.96 11.27
C LYS A 139 16.32 -5.62 9.93
N PHE A 140 16.97 -5.06 8.90
CA PHE A 140 16.96 -5.60 7.55
C PHE A 140 17.51 -7.03 7.50
N ALA A 141 16.79 -7.94 6.85
CA ALA A 141 17.22 -9.32 6.61
C ALA A 141 17.56 -9.54 5.13
N TRP A 142 16.60 -9.28 4.25
CA TRP A 142 16.78 -9.37 2.80
C TRP A 142 15.73 -8.53 2.07
N LYS A 143 15.98 -8.26 0.78
CA LYS A 143 14.99 -7.68 -0.13
C LYS A 143 15.02 -8.39 -1.49
N TYR A 144 13.89 -8.37 -2.17
CA TYR A 144 13.75 -8.83 -3.55
C TYR A 144 13.18 -7.71 -4.41
N ALA A 145 13.87 -7.39 -5.52
CA ALA A 145 13.44 -6.38 -6.47
C ALA A 145 12.73 -7.01 -7.67
N SER A 146 11.60 -6.42 -8.09
CA SER A 146 10.91 -6.71 -9.36
C SER A 146 11.17 -5.62 -10.40
N GLU A 147 10.71 -5.83 -11.63
CA GLU A 147 10.79 -4.83 -12.70
C GLU A 147 9.69 -3.75 -12.58
N GLY A 148 8.66 -3.98 -11.76
CA GLY A 148 7.56 -3.05 -11.50
C GLY A 148 7.27 -2.93 -10.01
N GLY A 149 6.48 -1.92 -9.61
CA GLY A 149 6.09 -1.68 -8.23
C GLY A 149 5.33 -2.85 -7.59
N PHE A 150 5.42 -2.98 -6.27
CA PHE A 150 4.60 -3.90 -5.50
C PHE A 150 3.43 -3.16 -4.85
N ALA A 151 2.30 -3.07 -5.56
CA ALA A 151 1.06 -2.53 -5.02
C ALA A 151 0.29 -3.54 -4.16
N ALA A 152 0.48 -4.84 -4.42
CA ALA A 152 -0.13 -5.93 -3.66
C ALA A 152 0.54 -6.15 -2.31
N SER A 153 -0.19 -6.70 -1.35
CA SER A 153 0.40 -7.16 -0.08
C SER A 153 0.95 -8.58 -0.23
N PRO A 154 2.06 -8.92 0.43
CA PRO A 154 2.60 -10.27 0.42
C PRO A 154 1.67 -11.26 1.14
N VAL A 155 1.69 -12.53 0.74
CA VAL A 155 1.05 -13.64 1.45
C VAL A 155 2.05 -14.76 1.66
N HIS A 156 1.89 -15.51 2.73
CA HIS A 156 2.82 -16.58 3.10
C HIS A 156 2.06 -17.90 3.26
N GLU A 157 2.64 -18.96 2.70
CA GLU A 157 2.15 -20.33 2.87
C GLU A 157 3.31 -21.32 2.64
N GLY A 158 3.39 -22.34 3.49
CA GLY A 158 4.37 -23.42 3.32
C GLY A 158 5.84 -22.97 3.30
N GLY A 159 6.20 -21.93 4.06
CA GLY A 159 7.56 -21.38 4.09
C GLY A 159 7.90 -20.43 2.94
N ASN A 160 6.96 -20.17 2.03
CA ASN A 160 7.14 -19.33 0.85
C ASN A 160 6.30 -18.06 0.92
N VAL A 161 6.78 -16.99 0.29
CA VAL A 161 6.08 -15.72 0.12
C VAL A 161 5.63 -15.57 -1.33
N TYR A 162 4.38 -15.17 -1.52
CA TYR A 162 3.79 -14.93 -2.83
C TYR A 162 3.37 -13.47 -2.92
N ILE A 163 3.69 -12.81 -4.06
CA ILE A 163 3.39 -11.40 -4.24
C ILE A 163 3.18 -11.05 -5.71
N GLY A 164 2.13 -10.25 -5.98
CA GLY A 164 1.87 -9.68 -7.29
C GLY A 164 2.64 -8.38 -7.51
N SER A 165 3.10 -8.15 -8.74
CA SER A 165 3.84 -6.97 -9.15
C SER A 165 3.16 -6.25 -10.33
N GLU A 166 3.43 -4.96 -10.46
CA GLU A 166 2.96 -4.13 -11.58
C GLU A 166 3.64 -4.48 -12.92
N ASP A 167 4.70 -5.30 -12.91
CA ASP A 167 5.30 -5.89 -14.12
C ASP A 167 4.45 -7.04 -14.72
N GLY A 168 3.28 -7.30 -14.13
CA GLY A 168 2.35 -8.33 -14.58
C GLY A 168 2.70 -9.75 -14.10
N LYS A 169 3.59 -9.89 -13.12
CA LYS A 169 3.97 -11.20 -12.59
C LYS A 169 3.48 -11.42 -11.18
N LEU A 170 3.13 -12.65 -10.88
CA LEU A 170 3.04 -13.18 -9.52
C LEU A 170 4.35 -13.92 -9.24
N TYR A 171 5.05 -13.51 -8.19
CA TYR A 171 6.30 -14.11 -7.73
C TYR A 171 6.07 -15.05 -6.57
N ALA A 172 6.79 -16.17 -6.56
CA ALA A 172 6.96 -17.06 -5.40
C ALA A 172 8.42 -17.05 -4.97
N LEU A 173 8.64 -16.71 -3.71
CA LEU A 173 9.97 -16.57 -3.11
C LEU A 173 10.07 -17.44 -1.87
N THR A 174 11.28 -17.90 -1.54
CA THR A 174 11.51 -18.54 -0.23
C THR A 174 11.41 -17.49 0.88
N GLY A 175 10.62 -17.73 1.92
CA GLY A 175 10.44 -16.75 3.01
C GLY A 175 11.75 -16.47 3.77
N GLU A 176 12.60 -17.46 3.96
CA GLU A 176 13.87 -17.29 4.71
C GLU A 176 14.91 -16.41 4.01
N THR A 177 14.99 -16.47 2.68
CA THR A 177 16.12 -15.85 1.95
C THR A 177 15.70 -14.93 0.80
N GLY A 178 14.42 -14.85 0.47
CA GLY A 178 13.94 -14.08 -0.67
C GLY A 178 14.34 -14.65 -2.04
N ARG A 179 14.87 -15.87 -2.10
CA ARG A 179 15.27 -16.48 -3.38
C ARG A 179 14.03 -16.80 -4.22
N PRO A 180 14.00 -16.44 -5.52
CA PRO A 180 12.91 -16.77 -6.40
C PRO A 180 12.80 -18.28 -6.61
N LEU A 181 11.57 -18.80 -6.52
CA LEU A 181 11.24 -20.19 -6.82
C LEU A 181 10.66 -20.31 -8.22
N TRP A 182 9.69 -19.48 -8.52
CA TRP A 182 9.06 -19.38 -9.83
C TRP A 182 8.31 -18.03 -9.94
N SER A 183 7.96 -17.66 -11.16
CA SER A 183 7.05 -16.56 -11.43
C SER A 183 5.98 -17.00 -12.43
N TYR A 184 4.80 -16.38 -12.35
CA TYR A 184 3.69 -16.59 -13.26
C TYR A 184 3.34 -15.28 -13.95
N GLN A 185 3.32 -15.25 -15.29
CA GLN A 185 3.01 -14.05 -16.07
C GLN A 185 1.50 -13.97 -16.30
N THR A 186 0.90 -12.81 -16.01
CA THR A 186 -0.44 -12.38 -16.42
C THR A 186 -0.35 -11.43 -17.62
N GLY A 187 -1.49 -11.01 -18.17
CA GLY A 187 -1.52 -10.06 -19.30
C GLY A 187 -1.21 -8.62 -18.93
N GLU A 188 -1.42 -8.23 -17.65
CA GLU A 188 -1.32 -6.86 -17.14
C GLU A 188 -0.86 -6.89 -15.67
N SER A 189 -0.77 -5.72 -15.02
CA SER A 189 -0.34 -5.55 -13.64
C SER A 189 -1.12 -6.42 -12.64
N VAL A 190 -0.41 -7.01 -11.66
CA VAL A 190 -1.00 -7.77 -10.56
C VAL A 190 -0.99 -6.91 -9.29
N ARG A 191 -2.02 -6.08 -9.12
CA ARG A 191 -2.21 -5.20 -7.95
C ARG A 191 -3.06 -5.83 -6.85
N CYS A 192 -3.69 -6.94 -7.16
CA CYS A 192 -4.50 -7.72 -6.25
C CYS A 192 -3.63 -8.52 -5.28
N THR A 193 -3.94 -8.46 -3.99
CA THR A 193 -3.33 -9.38 -3.02
C THR A 193 -3.85 -10.79 -3.27
N ALA A 194 -2.97 -11.76 -3.39
CA ALA A 194 -3.32 -13.15 -3.64
C ALA A 194 -4.01 -13.82 -2.42
N ARG A 195 -4.72 -14.90 -2.66
CA ARG A 195 -5.22 -15.82 -1.62
C ARG A 195 -4.72 -17.23 -1.88
N VAL A 196 -4.05 -17.82 -0.91
CA VAL A 196 -3.62 -19.22 -0.98
C VAL A 196 -4.65 -20.10 -0.28
N ALA A 197 -5.09 -21.17 -0.92
CA ALA A 197 -5.98 -22.16 -0.37
C ALA A 197 -5.87 -23.49 -1.14
N GLN A 198 -5.87 -24.61 -0.44
CA GLN A 198 -5.90 -25.97 -0.99
C GLN A 198 -4.89 -26.21 -2.13
N GLY A 199 -3.65 -25.72 -1.94
CA GLY A 199 -2.57 -25.89 -2.93
C GLY A 199 -2.69 -24.99 -4.17
N HIS A 200 -3.64 -24.05 -4.19
CA HIS A 200 -3.82 -23.06 -5.26
C HIS A 200 -3.61 -21.64 -4.73
N ILE A 201 -3.22 -20.78 -5.65
CA ILE A 201 -3.15 -19.33 -5.45
C ILE A 201 -4.18 -18.69 -6.36
N PHE A 202 -5.12 -17.96 -5.75
CA PHE A 202 -6.13 -17.18 -6.46
C PHE A 202 -5.70 -15.73 -6.45
N VAL A 203 -5.57 -15.11 -7.65
CA VAL A 203 -5.14 -13.73 -7.77
C VAL A 203 -5.83 -13.04 -8.95
N GLY A 204 -6.30 -11.82 -8.74
CA GLY A 204 -6.83 -10.97 -9.78
C GLY A 204 -5.72 -10.17 -10.46
N SER A 205 -5.94 -9.77 -11.70
CA SER A 205 -5.03 -8.91 -12.46
C SER A 205 -5.81 -7.79 -13.15
N ASP A 206 -5.09 -6.75 -13.55
CA ASP A 206 -5.63 -5.67 -14.38
C ASP A 206 -5.98 -6.17 -15.79
N ASP A 207 -5.49 -7.36 -16.21
CA ASP A 207 -5.89 -8.06 -17.44
C ASP A 207 -7.34 -8.57 -17.44
N ARG A 208 -8.08 -8.33 -16.36
CA ARG A 208 -9.49 -8.69 -16.13
C ARG A 208 -9.72 -10.18 -15.85
N PHE A 209 -8.67 -10.94 -15.56
CA PHE A 209 -8.83 -12.35 -15.20
C PHE A 209 -8.57 -12.58 -13.71
N LEU A 210 -9.40 -13.44 -13.11
CA LEU A 210 -9.03 -14.18 -11.92
C LEU A 210 -8.22 -15.40 -12.36
N HIS A 211 -7.00 -15.51 -11.88
CA HIS A 211 -6.11 -16.63 -12.14
C HIS A 211 -6.11 -17.59 -10.96
N ALA A 212 -6.31 -18.87 -11.21
CA ALA A 212 -6.02 -19.95 -10.27
C ALA A 212 -4.73 -20.64 -10.71
N ILE A 213 -3.74 -20.64 -9.82
CA ILE A 213 -2.37 -21.06 -10.12
C ILE A 213 -1.99 -22.13 -9.11
N SER A 214 -1.39 -23.23 -9.55
CA SER A 214 -0.85 -24.24 -8.64
C SER A 214 0.27 -23.64 -7.79
N MET A 215 0.19 -23.75 -6.49
CA MET A 215 1.23 -23.34 -5.54
C MET A 215 2.56 -24.06 -5.82
N HIS A 216 2.51 -25.30 -6.32
CA HIS A 216 3.65 -26.11 -6.70
C HIS A 216 4.05 -25.84 -8.15
N GLY A 217 5.00 -24.92 -8.35
CA GLY A 217 5.60 -24.64 -9.66
C GLY A 217 4.88 -23.60 -10.53
N GLY A 218 3.90 -22.86 -10.00
CA GLY A 218 3.35 -21.69 -10.67
C GLY A 218 2.58 -21.95 -11.97
N LYS A 219 2.07 -23.18 -12.18
CA LYS A 219 1.32 -23.51 -13.41
C LYS A 219 -0.14 -23.06 -13.27
N ARG A 220 -0.68 -22.50 -14.37
CA ARG A 220 -2.09 -22.14 -14.46
C ARG A 220 -2.97 -23.38 -14.34
N ALA A 221 -3.91 -23.36 -13.38
CA ALA A 221 -4.98 -24.34 -13.29
C ALA A 221 -6.15 -23.92 -14.20
N TRP A 222 -6.63 -22.69 -14.02
CA TRP A 222 -7.67 -22.08 -14.82
C TRP A 222 -7.65 -20.55 -14.71
N THR A 223 -8.42 -19.88 -15.55
CA THR A 223 -8.69 -18.44 -15.47
C THR A 223 -10.19 -18.19 -15.67
N TYR A 224 -10.70 -17.10 -15.05
CA TYR A 224 -12.07 -16.64 -15.22
C TYR A 224 -12.06 -15.17 -15.64
N GLU A 225 -12.69 -14.84 -16.77
CA GLU A 225 -12.73 -13.48 -17.31
C GLU A 225 -13.85 -12.66 -16.63
N THR A 226 -13.54 -11.41 -16.32
CA THR A 226 -14.46 -10.40 -15.81
C THR A 226 -14.50 -9.18 -16.74
N PRO A 227 -15.55 -8.34 -16.67
CA PRO A 227 -15.67 -7.19 -17.57
C PRO A 227 -14.65 -6.06 -17.28
N ALA A 228 -13.94 -6.08 -16.14
CA ALA A 228 -12.99 -5.04 -15.73
C ALA A 228 -11.91 -5.60 -14.80
N PRO A 229 -10.82 -4.84 -14.53
CA PRO A 229 -9.75 -5.23 -13.61
C PRO A 229 -10.22 -5.77 -12.25
N ILE A 230 -9.46 -6.73 -11.72
CA ILE A 230 -9.74 -7.34 -10.41
C ILE A 230 -8.66 -6.89 -9.43
N ARG A 231 -9.01 -5.96 -8.52
CA ARG A 231 -8.12 -5.46 -7.46
C ARG A 231 -8.55 -5.87 -6.07
N SER A 232 -9.77 -6.39 -5.94
CA SER A 232 -10.28 -7.01 -4.72
C SER A 232 -9.53 -8.33 -4.45
N ARG A 233 -8.98 -8.49 -3.23
CA ARG A 233 -8.38 -9.76 -2.81
C ARG A 233 -9.46 -10.84 -2.76
N PRO A 234 -9.29 -12.00 -3.41
CA PRO A 234 -10.25 -13.08 -3.32
C PRO A 234 -10.40 -13.61 -1.89
N TYR A 235 -11.62 -13.87 -1.47
CA TYR A 235 -11.89 -14.64 -0.26
C TYR A 235 -12.21 -16.08 -0.64
N VAL A 236 -11.61 -17.03 0.07
CA VAL A 236 -11.84 -18.46 -0.16
C VAL A 236 -12.53 -19.06 1.06
N LEU A 237 -13.69 -19.67 0.82
CA LEU A 237 -14.44 -20.46 1.79
C LEU A 237 -14.13 -21.95 1.56
N ASP A 238 -13.11 -22.44 2.25
CA ASP A 238 -12.55 -23.78 2.03
C ASP A 238 -13.58 -24.91 2.17
N LYS A 239 -14.44 -24.83 3.19
CA LYS A 239 -15.44 -25.87 3.49
C LYS A 239 -16.45 -26.08 2.36
N GLU A 240 -16.76 -25.03 1.62
CA GLU A 240 -17.73 -25.05 0.54
C GLU A 240 -17.07 -24.98 -0.85
N ALA A 241 -15.73 -24.95 -0.89
CA ALA A 241 -14.94 -24.78 -2.12
C ALA A 241 -15.42 -23.59 -2.97
N ARG A 242 -15.60 -22.43 -2.33
CA ARG A 242 -16.07 -21.19 -2.97
C ARG A 242 -15.00 -20.11 -2.97
N VAL A 243 -14.97 -19.35 -4.05
CA VAL A 243 -14.09 -18.17 -4.22
C VAL A 243 -14.97 -16.95 -4.48
N PHE A 244 -14.83 -15.91 -3.65
CA PHE A 244 -15.59 -14.67 -3.75
C PHE A 244 -14.64 -13.51 -4.08
N PHE A 245 -15.01 -12.65 -5.02
CA PHE A 245 -14.23 -11.48 -5.40
C PHE A 245 -15.07 -10.45 -6.15
N GLY A 246 -14.63 -9.20 -6.14
CA GLY A 246 -15.22 -8.09 -6.88
C GLY A 246 -14.33 -7.62 -8.02
N CYS A 247 -14.89 -6.90 -9.00
CA CYS A 247 -14.15 -6.23 -10.05
C CYS A 247 -14.53 -4.75 -10.17
N GLU A 248 -13.75 -3.99 -10.93
CA GLU A 248 -13.98 -2.54 -11.11
C GLU A 248 -15.23 -2.18 -11.93
N ALA A 249 -15.84 -3.15 -12.63
CA ALA A 249 -17.16 -2.95 -13.26
C ALA A 249 -18.32 -2.93 -12.26
N GLY A 250 -18.04 -3.17 -10.97
CA GLY A 250 -19.08 -3.27 -9.94
C GLY A 250 -19.76 -4.62 -9.89
N GLU A 251 -19.18 -5.63 -10.51
CA GLU A 251 -19.67 -7.00 -10.39
C GLU A 251 -18.90 -7.76 -9.30
N PHE A 252 -19.65 -8.55 -8.54
CA PHE A 252 -19.16 -9.42 -7.49
C PHE A 252 -19.53 -10.86 -7.82
N PHE A 253 -18.55 -11.76 -7.71
CA PHE A 253 -18.66 -13.14 -8.20
C PHE A 253 -18.48 -14.15 -7.07
N CYS A 254 -19.17 -15.27 -7.21
CA CYS A 254 -18.89 -16.51 -6.50
C CYS A 254 -18.60 -17.60 -7.52
N LEU A 255 -17.41 -18.17 -7.47
CA LEU A 255 -17.00 -19.33 -8.28
C LEU A 255 -16.82 -20.55 -7.37
N ASP A 256 -16.83 -21.75 -7.96
CA ASP A 256 -16.25 -22.94 -7.32
C ASP A 256 -14.75 -23.03 -7.58
N PHE A 257 -14.07 -24.01 -6.98
CA PHE A 257 -12.62 -24.21 -7.19
C PHE A 257 -12.25 -24.68 -8.59
N GLY A 258 -13.21 -25.10 -9.39
CA GLY A 258 -13.03 -25.41 -10.82
C GLY A 258 -13.15 -24.19 -11.73
N GLY A 259 -13.42 -23.01 -11.17
CA GLY A 259 -13.62 -21.77 -11.93
C GLY A 259 -15.02 -21.60 -12.50
N ASN A 260 -16.00 -22.44 -12.11
CA ASN A 260 -17.38 -22.32 -12.59
C ASN A 260 -18.17 -21.31 -11.74
N MET A 261 -18.85 -20.37 -12.41
CA MET A 261 -19.66 -19.38 -11.73
C MET A 261 -20.89 -20.04 -11.06
N LYS A 262 -21.08 -19.75 -9.78
CA LYS A 262 -22.28 -20.15 -9.01
C LYS A 262 -23.34 -19.06 -9.03
N TRP A 263 -22.90 -17.84 -8.75
CA TRP A 263 -23.76 -16.66 -8.83
C TRP A 263 -22.93 -15.40 -9.00
N ARG A 264 -23.58 -14.31 -9.40
CA ARG A 264 -23.00 -12.96 -9.44
C ARG A 264 -23.98 -11.94 -8.90
N HIS A 265 -23.45 -10.87 -8.31
CA HIS A 265 -24.20 -9.71 -7.84
C HIS A 265 -23.64 -8.45 -8.52
N ARG A 266 -24.46 -7.41 -8.70
CA ARG A 266 -24.05 -6.16 -9.32
C ARG A 266 -24.30 -4.97 -8.41
N SER A 267 -23.27 -4.22 -8.07
CA SER A 267 -23.32 -2.87 -7.52
C SER A 267 -23.31 -1.83 -8.64
N LYS A 268 -23.48 -0.54 -8.29
CA LYS A 268 -23.53 0.54 -9.29
C LYS A 268 -22.16 1.05 -9.70
N ARG A 269 -21.10 0.75 -8.94
CA ARG A 269 -19.71 1.20 -9.17
C ARG A 269 -18.71 0.14 -8.72
N ALA A 270 -17.43 0.40 -8.97
CA ALA A 270 -16.31 -0.50 -8.68
C ALA A 270 -16.37 -1.14 -7.29
N ILE A 271 -15.94 -2.41 -7.23
CA ILE A 271 -15.73 -3.17 -6.00
C ILE A 271 -14.24 -3.49 -5.92
N THR A 272 -13.50 -2.64 -5.20
CA THR A 272 -12.07 -2.82 -4.89
C THR A 272 -11.86 -3.31 -3.45
N SER A 273 -12.86 -3.16 -2.60
CA SER A 273 -12.92 -3.74 -1.25
C SER A 273 -12.84 -5.26 -1.32
N SER A 274 -11.94 -5.85 -0.53
CA SER A 274 -11.83 -7.30 -0.44
C SER A 274 -12.95 -7.85 0.45
N PRO A 275 -13.65 -8.92 0.03
CA PRO A 275 -14.74 -9.48 0.83
C PRO A 275 -14.23 -10.18 2.08
N ASN A 276 -15.07 -10.21 3.10
CA ASN A 276 -14.90 -11.07 4.27
C ASN A 276 -16.16 -11.89 4.52
N PHE A 277 -15.99 -13.01 5.19
CA PHE A 277 -17.09 -13.97 5.44
C PHE A 277 -17.32 -14.15 6.93
N VAL A 278 -18.58 -14.15 7.33
CA VAL A 278 -19.02 -14.45 8.70
C VAL A 278 -20.47 -14.93 8.70
N ASP A 279 -20.76 -16.00 9.42
CA ASP A 279 -22.12 -16.50 9.66
C ASP A 279 -23.00 -16.60 8.39
N GLY A 280 -22.45 -17.19 7.32
CA GLY A 280 -23.14 -17.35 6.04
C GLY A 280 -23.23 -16.09 5.18
N LEU A 281 -22.69 -14.97 5.63
CA LEU A 281 -22.68 -13.69 4.92
C LEU A 281 -21.32 -13.40 4.31
N VAL A 282 -21.30 -12.89 3.08
CA VAL A 282 -20.15 -12.27 2.44
C VAL A 282 -20.37 -10.75 2.46
N ILE A 283 -19.43 -10.03 3.10
CA ILE A 283 -19.52 -8.58 3.32
C ILE A 283 -18.41 -7.88 2.55
N PHE A 284 -18.74 -6.79 1.83
CA PHE A 284 -17.79 -5.96 1.10
C PHE A 284 -18.27 -4.51 0.94
N GLY A 285 -17.34 -3.62 0.67
CA GLY A 285 -17.61 -2.22 0.33
C GLY A 285 -17.65 -2.00 -1.18
N SER A 286 -18.33 -0.94 -1.63
CA SER A 286 -18.36 -0.52 -3.02
C SER A 286 -18.17 0.98 -3.16
N ALA A 287 -17.59 1.39 -4.29
CA ALA A 287 -17.47 2.80 -4.65
C ALA A 287 -18.82 3.47 -4.93
N ASP A 288 -19.93 2.74 -4.88
CA ASP A 288 -21.30 3.27 -4.95
C ASP A 288 -21.84 3.77 -3.60
N TYR A 289 -20.96 3.89 -2.61
CA TYR A 289 -21.23 4.39 -1.25
C TYR A 289 -22.01 3.40 -0.38
N ASN A 290 -22.01 2.12 -0.70
CA ASN A 290 -22.68 1.12 0.11
C ASN A 290 -21.70 0.05 0.61
N VAL A 291 -22.01 -0.45 1.79
CA VAL A 291 -21.55 -1.74 2.30
C VAL A 291 -22.65 -2.76 2.03
N TYR A 292 -22.28 -3.89 1.46
CA TYR A 292 -23.18 -4.98 1.12
C TYR A 292 -22.92 -6.19 2.02
N ALA A 293 -23.98 -6.88 2.42
CA ALA A 293 -23.92 -8.23 2.92
C ALA A 293 -24.80 -9.11 2.04
N LEU A 294 -24.19 -10.11 1.45
CA LEU A 294 -24.88 -11.08 0.60
C LEU A 294 -24.88 -12.44 1.30
N GLU A 295 -25.94 -13.21 1.10
CA GLU A 295 -25.95 -14.62 1.46
C GLU A 295 -24.94 -15.37 0.59
N ALA A 296 -23.96 -16.05 1.21
CA ALA A 296 -22.86 -16.68 0.51
C ALA A 296 -23.29 -17.83 -0.42
N SER A 297 -24.41 -18.48 -0.11
CA SER A 297 -24.95 -19.59 -0.89
C SER A 297 -25.58 -19.14 -2.21
N SER A 298 -26.31 -18.02 -2.21
CA SER A 298 -27.19 -17.58 -3.29
C SER A 298 -26.78 -16.26 -3.95
N GLY A 299 -25.99 -15.42 -3.26
CA GLY A 299 -25.67 -14.06 -3.70
C GLY A 299 -26.80 -13.04 -3.49
N TRP A 300 -27.87 -13.41 -2.78
CA TRP A 300 -28.97 -12.49 -2.47
C TRP A 300 -28.53 -11.46 -1.44
N THR A 301 -28.95 -10.21 -1.64
CA THR A 301 -28.67 -9.14 -0.69
C THR A 301 -29.50 -9.33 0.57
N VAL A 302 -28.83 -9.59 1.69
CA VAL A 302 -29.47 -9.65 3.02
C VAL A 302 -29.69 -8.23 3.52
N TRP A 303 -28.65 -7.39 3.44
CA TRP A 303 -28.75 -5.98 3.72
C TRP A 303 -27.70 -5.17 2.94
N LYS A 304 -27.94 -3.88 2.85
CA LYS A 304 -26.96 -2.88 2.41
C LYS A 304 -27.07 -1.64 3.27
N GLN A 305 -25.93 -1.08 3.65
CA GLN A 305 -25.84 0.16 4.43
C GLN A 305 -25.13 1.24 3.61
N ARG A 306 -25.77 2.41 3.51
CA ARG A 306 -25.20 3.56 2.82
C ARG A 306 -24.24 4.33 3.73
N THR A 307 -23.11 4.74 3.17
CA THR A 307 -22.11 5.66 3.75
C THR A 307 -22.16 7.02 3.03
N GLY A 308 -21.42 8.00 3.53
CA GLY A 308 -21.38 9.35 2.94
C GLY A 308 -20.56 9.44 1.65
N LYS A 309 -19.53 8.57 1.46
CA LYS A 309 -18.63 8.53 0.30
C LYS A 309 -18.27 7.08 -0.06
N PRO A 310 -17.43 6.84 -1.11
CA PRO A 310 -16.98 5.50 -1.51
C PRO A 310 -16.41 4.67 -0.36
N VAL A 311 -16.62 3.35 -0.43
CA VAL A 311 -16.07 2.37 0.51
C VAL A 311 -15.06 1.52 -0.24
N VAL A 312 -13.78 1.80 -0.03
CA VAL A 312 -12.64 1.06 -0.61
C VAL A 312 -11.95 0.17 0.42
N SER A 313 -12.09 0.49 1.70
CA SER A 313 -11.65 -0.32 2.83
C SER A 313 -12.32 -1.71 2.78
N SER A 314 -11.61 -2.74 3.23
CA SER A 314 -12.16 -4.09 3.38
C SER A 314 -12.70 -4.28 4.80
N PRO A 315 -13.82 -4.99 4.98
CA PRO A 315 -14.41 -5.16 6.30
C PRO A 315 -13.60 -6.10 7.19
N ALA A 316 -13.42 -5.73 8.46
CA ALA A 316 -13.12 -6.68 9.51
C ALA A 316 -14.43 -7.14 10.15
N VAL A 317 -14.54 -8.42 10.51
CA VAL A 317 -15.79 -8.99 11.03
C VAL A 317 -15.57 -9.68 12.38
N SER A 318 -16.54 -9.54 13.25
CA SER A 318 -16.69 -10.28 14.50
C SER A 318 -17.99 -11.07 14.47
N GLU A 319 -18.31 -11.83 15.51
CA GLU A 319 -19.58 -12.56 15.62
C GLU A 319 -20.83 -11.65 15.61
N LYS A 320 -20.69 -10.37 15.93
CA LYS A 320 -21.81 -9.43 16.12
C LYS A 320 -21.84 -8.28 15.13
N ALA A 321 -20.68 -7.88 14.62
CA ALA A 321 -20.56 -6.67 13.83
C ALA A 321 -19.50 -6.76 12.72
N ALA A 322 -19.74 -5.99 11.65
CA ALA A 322 -18.75 -5.69 10.63
C ALA A 322 -18.22 -4.25 10.85
N TYR A 323 -16.91 -4.08 10.73
CA TYR A 323 -16.22 -2.80 10.87
C TYR A 323 -15.58 -2.44 9.56
N ILE A 324 -15.84 -1.23 9.04
CA ILE A 324 -15.37 -0.83 7.72
C ILE A 324 -15.14 0.68 7.64
N GLY A 325 -14.03 1.08 7.02
CA GLY A 325 -13.72 2.48 6.77
C GLY A 325 -14.38 3.01 5.51
N SER A 326 -14.65 4.29 5.47
CA SER A 326 -15.19 4.99 4.31
C SER A 326 -14.39 6.23 3.97
N ALA A 327 -14.43 6.64 2.72
CA ALA A 327 -13.81 7.89 2.28
C ALA A 327 -14.50 9.16 2.86
N ASP A 328 -15.60 9.01 3.61
CA ASP A 328 -16.23 10.10 4.36
C ASP A 328 -15.54 10.37 5.72
N GLY A 329 -14.44 9.67 6.04
CA GLY A 329 -13.70 9.83 7.27
C GLY A 329 -14.25 9.06 8.45
N ASN A 330 -15.28 8.23 8.26
CA ASN A 330 -15.86 7.43 9.34
C ASN A 330 -15.45 5.96 9.25
N LEU A 331 -15.11 5.38 10.41
CA LEU A 331 -15.17 3.94 10.62
C LEU A 331 -16.56 3.59 11.11
N TYR A 332 -17.23 2.68 10.41
CA TYR A 332 -18.57 2.22 10.74
C TYR A 332 -18.51 0.87 11.43
N ALA A 333 -19.28 0.71 12.52
CA ALA A 333 -19.65 -0.59 13.08
C ALA A 333 -21.08 -0.89 12.68
N LEU A 334 -21.28 -1.99 11.95
CA LEU A 334 -22.56 -2.39 11.40
C LEU A 334 -23.00 -3.71 12.04
N ASP A 335 -24.24 -3.76 12.53
CA ASP A 335 -24.84 -5.00 13.02
C ASP A 335 -24.91 -6.05 11.91
N LEU A 336 -24.42 -7.26 12.16
CA LEU A 336 -24.32 -8.30 11.14
C LEU A 336 -25.67 -8.75 10.57
N ARG A 337 -26.72 -8.76 11.38
CA ARG A 337 -28.04 -9.28 10.98
C ARG A 337 -28.83 -8.25 10.18
N SER A 338 -28.75 -6.99 10.57
CA SER A 338 -29.61 -5.92 10.04
C SER A 338 -28.88 -4.89 9.19
N GLY A 339 -27.56 -4.84 9.23
CA GLY A 339 -26.74 -3.79 8.60
C GLY A 339 -26.89 -2.41 9.27
N LYS A 340 -27.63 -2.28 10.39
CA LYS A 340 -27.81 -1.00 11.07
C LYS A 340 -26.50 -0.54 11.70
N ILE A 341 -26.27 0.77 11.67
CA ILE A 341 -25.11 1.38 12.33
C ILE A 341 -25.26 1.24 13.84
N LEU A 342 -24.31 0.53 14.47
CA LEU A 342 -24.21 0.44 15.93
C LEU A 342 -23.53 1.69 16.49
N TRP A 343 -22.44 2.09 15.88
CA TRP A 343 -21.71 3.32 16.18
C TRP A 343 -20.83 3.72 14.98
N LYS A 344 -20.32 4.96 15.01
CA LYS A 344 -19.34 5.50 14.07
C LYS A 344 -18.22 6.17 14.85
N PHE A 345 -16.99 6.10 14.31
CA PHE A 345 -15.84 6.86 14.77
C PHE A 345 -15.36 7.76 13.64
N GLU A 346 -15.26 9.06 13.88
CA GLU A 346 -14.85 10.06 12.89
C GLU A 346 -13.35 10.38 13.01
N THR A 347 -12.65 10.41 11.87
CA THR A 347 -11.26 10.84 11.72
C THR A 347 -11.20 12.17 10.98
N GLY A 348 -10.01 12.78 10.89
CA GLY A 348 -9.82 14.04 10.21
C GLY A 348 -9.89 13.97 8.67
N ASP A 349 -9.77 12.77 8.08
CA ASP A 349 -9.81 12.53 6.62
C ASP A 349 -10.26 11.09 6.34
N GLN A 350 -10.29 10.72 5.07
CA GLN A 350 -10.77 9.43 4.58
C GLN A 350 -10.03 8.23 5.20
N ILE A 351 -10.78 7.13 5.36
CA ILE A 351 -10.26 5.85 5.84
C ILE A 351 -10.23 4.87 4.65
N ALA A 352 -9.06 4.76 4.00
CA ALA A 352 -8.79 3.77 2.96
C ALA A 352 -8.21 2.47 3.53
N SER A 353 -7.54 2.55 4.68
CA SER A 353 -7.01 1.43 5.44
C SER A 353 -8.13 0.46 5.84
N SER A 354 -7.87 -0.83 5.74
CA SER A 354 -8.79 -1.87 6.24
C SER A 354 -8.54 -2.10 7.72
N PRO A 355 -9.58 -2.10 8.57
CA PRO A 355 -9.40 -2.25 10.01
C PRO A 355 -8.94 -3.68 10.38
N ALA A 356 -8.15 -3.80 11.44
CA ALA A 356 -7.75 -5.05 12.06
C ALA A 356 -8.37 -5.15 13.45
N ILE A 357 -8.96 -6.31 13.76
CA ILE A 357 -9.47 -6.63 15.10
C ILE A 357 -8.42 -7.43 15.84
N TYR A 358 -8.07 -6.97 17.04
CA TYR A 358 -7.23 -7.75 17.95
C TYR A 358 -7.73 -7.58 19.38
N LYS A 359 -7.98 -8.72 20.08
CA LYS A 359 -8.64 -8.71 21.38
C LYS A 359 -9.96 -7.89 21.31
N ASN A 360 -10.11 -6.87 22.13
CA ASN A 360 -11.31 -6.01 22.17
C ASN A 360 -11.08 -4.64 21.51
N ALA A 361 -10.10 -4.52 20.63
CA ALA A 361 -9.74 -3.27 19.98
C ALA A 361 -9.76 -3.40 18.45
N ILE A 362 -9.93 -2.25 17.80
CA ILE A 362 -9.88 -2.10 16.35
C ILE A 362 -8.75 -1.10 16.04
N TYR A 363 -7.88 -1.51 15.11
CA TYR A 363 -6.74 -0.74 14.66
C TYR A 363 -6.92 -0.38 13.18
N PHE A 364 -6.65 0.85 12.80
CA PHE A 364 -6.75 1.29 11.40
C PHE A 364 -5.93 2.58 11.19
N GLY A 365 -5.61 2.86 9.94
CA GLY A 365 -4.98 4.10 9.50
C GLY A 365 -5.99 5.06 8.86
N SER A 366 -5.67 6.34 8.86
CA SER A 366 -6.41 7.38 8.14
C SER A 366 -5.47 8.27 7.32
N VAL A 367 -5.99 8.85 6.26
CA VAL A 367 -5.26 9.80 5.41
C VAL A 367 -4.89 11.07 6.18
N ASP A 368 -5.52 11.34 7.33
CA ASP A 368 -5.13 12.41 8.25
C ASP A 368 -3.75 12.20 8.92
N GLY A 369 -3.09 11.07 8.64
CA GLY A 369 -1.76 10.72 9.12
C GLY A 369 -1.74 10.13 10.53
N PHE A 370 -2.87 9.61 11.02
CA PHE A 370 -2.90 8.89 12.29
C PHE A 370 -3.18 7.41 12.12
N VAL A 371 -2.52 6.62 12.96
CA VAL A 371 -2.92 5.26 13.31
C VAL A 371 -3.82 5.36 14.54
N TYR A 372 -4.96 4.71 14.48
CA TYR A 372 -5.97 4.71 15.55
C TYR A 372 -6.11 3.34 16.18
N CYS A 373 -6.28 3.32 17.49
CA CYS A 373 -6.75 2.19 18.26
C CYS A 373 -8.00 2.61 19.03
N ILE A 374 -9.11 1.90 18.81
CA ILE A 374 -10.40 2.22 19.44
C ILE A 374 -11.01 0.98 20.08
N GLU A 375 -11.92 1.19 21.03
CA GLU A 375 -12.71 0.12 21.65
C GLU A 375 -13.68 -0.51 20.64
N MET A 376 -13.67 -1.84 20.53
CA MET A 376 -14.55 -2.56 19.61
C MET A 376 -16.03 -2.42 20.00
N LYS A 377 -16.32 -2.26 21.29
CA LYS A 377 -17.69 -2.25 21.84
C LYS A 377 -18.46 -0.98 21.46
N ASP A 378 -17.84 0.18 21.60
CA ASP A 378 -18.54 1.48 21.51
C ASP A 378 -17.78 2.54 20.69
N GLY A 379 -16.65 2.16 20.07
CA GLY A 379 -15.86 3.04 19.23
C GLY A 379 -15.07 4.11 19.97
N LYS A 380 -14.91 4.02 21.31
CA LYS A 380 -14.11 4.99 22.05
C LYS A 380 -12.64 4.90 21.74
N LEU A 381 -11.99 6.05 21.57
CA LEU A 381 -10.55 6.15 21.35
C LEU A 381 -9.79 5.59 22.56
N ARG A 382 -8.90 4.62 22.30
CA ARG A 382 -7.88 4.18 23.27
C ARG A 382 -6.63 5.03 23.14
N TRP A 383 -6.09 5.06 21.92
CA TRP A 383 -4.93 5.86 21.56
C TRP A 383 -4.88 6.16 20.06
N LYS A 384 -4.10 7.13 19.69
CA LYS A 384 -3.71 7.38 18.31
C LYS A 384 -2.24 7.75 18.22
N PHE A 385 -1.60 7.35 17.15
CA PHE A 385 -0.19 7.61 16.86
C PHE A 385 -0.07 8.44 15.59
N LYS A 386 0.68 9.55 15.63
CA LYS A 386 0.89 10.43 14.49
C LYS A 386 2.08 9.97 13.66
N THR A 387 1.88 9.81 12.35
CA THR A 387 2.91 9.65 11.34
C THR A 387 3.11 10.96 10.58
N GLU A 388 4.17 11.08 9.79
CA GLU A 388 4.44 12.29 9.00
C GLU A 388 3.75 12.26 7.63
N GLY A 389 3.10 11.17 7.25
CA GLY A 389 2.37 10.99 6.00
C GLY A 389 0.99 10.38 6.23
N ALA A 390 0.25 10.19 5.14
CA ALA A 390 -1.03 9.49 5.18
C ALA A 390 -0.85 8.02 5.54
N VAL A 391 -1.79 7.45 6.33
CA VAL A 391 -1.78 6.03 6.67
C VAL A 391 -2.88 5.31 5.89
N ILE A 392 -2.53 4.87 4.69
CA ILE A 392 -3.42 4.11 3.80
C ILE A 392 -3.15 2.60 3.85
N SER A 393 -1.99 2.20 4.34
CA SER A 393 -1.67 0.81 4.69
C SER A 393 -2.66 0.25 5.71
N SER A 394 -2.97 -1.03 5.59
CA SER A 394 -3.80 -1.74 6.57
C SER A 394 -2.93 -2.35 7.67
N PRO A 395 -3.28 -2.18 8.95
CA PRO A 395 -2.49 -2.74 10.04
C PRO A 395 -2.60 -4.27 10.09
N THR A 396 -1.53 -4.91 10.54
CA THR A 396 -1.56 -6.31 11.00
C THR A 396 -1.16 -6.34 12.46
N VAL A 397 -1.95 -7.02 13.29
CA VAL A 397 -1.69 -7.11 14.74
C VAL A 397 -1.44 -8.55 15.12
N VAL A 398 -0.26 -8.82 15.69
CA VAL A 398 0.18 -10.14 16.12
C VAL A 398 1.03 -10.00 17.38
N ASP A 399 0.77 -10.84 18.39
CA ASP A 399 1.52 -10.89 19.66
C ASP A 399 1.69 -9.50 20.31
N ASP A 400 0.60 -8.77 20.44
CA ASP A 400 0.53 -7.42 21.01
C ASP A 400 1.35 -6.35 20.28
N VAL A 401 1.70 -6.58 18.99
CA VAL A 401 2.41 -5.61 18.15
C VAL A 401 1.58 -5.28 16.91
N VAL A 402 1.39 -3.99 16.65
CA VAL A 402 0.76 -3.46 15.44
C VAL A 402 1.85 -3.12 14.43
N TYR A 403 1.80 -3.73 13.26
CA TYR A 403 2.67 -3.40 12.13
C TYR A 403 1.86 -2.62 11.11
N ILE A 404 2.35 -1.43 10.71
CA ILE A 404 1.65 -0.56 9.77
C ILE A 404 2.63 0.32 9.00
N GLY A 405 2.39 0.49 7.71
CA GLY A 405 3.15 1.38 6.84
C GLY A 405 2.50 2.76 6.71
N SER A 406 3.28 3.73 6.30
CA SER A 406 2.81 5.08 5.99
C SER A 406 3.42 5.60 4.69
N THR A 407 2.81 6.63 4.11
CA THR A 407 3.36 7.32 2.94
C THR A 407 4.56 8.22 3.30
N ASP A 408 4.95 8.28 4.56
CA ASP A 408 6.20 8.88 5.02
C ASP A 408 7.41 7.96 4.87
N HIS A 409 7.23 6.82 4.17
CA HIS A 409 8.22 5.79 3.88
C HIS A 409 8.59 4.91 5.08
N ASN A 410 7.91 5.03 6.21
CA ASN A 410 8.23 4.25 7.40
C ASN A 410 7.27 3.07 7.62
N LEU A 411 7.85 1.95 8.00
CA LEU A 411 7.15 0.84 8.64
C LEU A 411 7.30 0.98 10.15
N TYR A 412 6.17 1.06 10.83
CA TYR A 412 6.09 1.20 12.27
C TYR A 412 5.70 -0.11 12.94
N ALA A 413 6.35 -0.47 14.04
CA ALA A 413 5.89 -1.45 15.00
C ALA A 413 5.49 -0.74 16.29
N LEU A 414 4.20 -0.80 16.63
CA LEU A 414 3.62 -0.12 17.79
C LEU A 414 3.10 -1.16 18.78
N THR A 415 3.02 -0.81 20.06
CA THR A 415 2.33 -1.64 21.06
C THR A 415 0.82 -1.63 20.79
N ALA A 416 0.16 -2.82 20.82
CA ALA A 416 -1.28 -2.97 20.58
C ALA A 416 -2.16 -2.57 21.78
#